data_b5db5c9e65bff7b617acd10463bc5f9d
#
_entry.id   b5db5c9e65bff7b617acd10463bc5f9d
#
_cell.length_a   1.000
_cell.length_b   1.000
_cell.length_c   1.000
_cell.angle_alpha   90.00
_cell.angle_beta   90.00
_cell.angle_gamma   90.00
#
_symmetry.space_group_name_H-M   'P 1'
#
loop_
_entity.id
_entity.type
_entity.pdbx_description
1 polymer ?
#
loop_
_entity_poly.entity_id
_entity_poly.type
_entity_poly.pdbx_seq_one_letter_code
_entity_poly.pdbx_strand_id
1 'polypeptide(L)'
;MTTEPVAAEDVFSALADPTRRRLLELLSQRGDATATELAGDLPVSRQAVVKHLVVLDGAGLVKGRRDGRERRYQVRPDALAATARWMNQVAAQWSSRLTAIKRLAEQAERD
;
A
#
# COMPACT_ATOMS: atom_id res chain seq x y z
N MET A 1 10.46 18.36 10.49
CA MET A 1 10.27 16.92 10.80
C MET A 1 9.10 16.39 9.99
N THR A 2 9.26 15.23 9.41
CA THR A 2 8.25 14.61 8.55
C THR A 2 7.22 13.87 9.40
N THR A 3 5.95 14.19 9.24
CA THR A 3 4.86 13.56 9.98
C THR A 3 4.27 12.41 9.18
N GLU A 4 4.11 11.26 9.81
CA GLU A 4 3.45 10.10 9.23
C GLU A 4 1.99 10.42 8.92
N PRO A 5 1.45 10.05 7.74
CA PRO A 5 0.04 10.23 7.43
C PRO A 5 -0.87 9.52 8.44
N VAL A 6 -2.04 10.09 8.71
CA VAL A 6 -3.01 9.53 9.68
C VAL A 6 -3.36 8.07 9.36
N ALA A 7 -3.51 7.74 8.07
CA ALA A 7 -3.90 6.41 7.62
C ALA A 7 -2.72 5.44 7.45
N ALA A 8 -1.47 5.86 7.68
CA ALA A 8 -0.29 5.04 7.38
C ALA A 8 -0.25 3.72 8.13
N GLU A 9 -0.62 3.71 9.41
CA GLU A 9 -0.68 2.49 10.23
C GLU A 9 -1.62 1.46 9.61
N ASP A 10 -2.80 1.88 9.19
CA ASP A 10 -3.78 1.00 8.55
C ASP A 10 -3.29 0.50 7.19
N VAL A 11 -2.61 1.36 6.44
CA VAL A 11 -2.00 0.98 5.15
C VAL A 11 -0.94 -0.09 5.37
N PHE A 12 -0.02 0.09 6.31
CA PHE A 12 1.03 -0.89 6.61
C PHE A 12 0.43 -2.21 7.08
N SER A 13 -0.55 -2.16 7.97
CA SER A 13 -1.24 -3.35 8.46
C SER A 13 -1.93 -4.11 7.33
N ALA A 14 -2.64 -3.42 6.45
CA ALA A 14 -3.30 -4.03 5.31
C ALA A 14 -2.30 -4.67 4.34
N LEU A 15 -1.18 -4.01 4.09
CA LEU A 15 -0.15 -4.48 3.15
C LEU A 15 0.79 -5.53 3.75
N ALA A 16 0.67 -5.84 5.04
CA ALA A 16 1.46 -6.90 5.66
C ALA A 16 1.08 -8.30 5.15
N ASP A 17 -0.13 -8.47 4.64
CA ASP A 17 -0.61 -9.74 4.10
C ASP A 17 -0.32 -9.85 2.60
N PRO A 18 0.37 -10.92 2.14
CA PRO A 18 0.70 -11.06 0.72
C PRO A 18 -0.52 -11.20 -0.19
N THR A 19 -1.59 -11.83 0.28
CA THR A 19 -2.82 -11.95 -0.51
C THR A 19 -3.46 -10.59 -0.73
N ARG A 20 -3.47 -9.73 0.26
CA ARG A 20 -4.00 -8.37 0.10
C ARG A 20 -3.17 -7.55 -0.88
N ARG A 21 -1.84 -7.67 -0.85
CA ARG A 21 -0.98 -7.03 -1.86
C ARG A 21 -1.32 -7.52 -3.27
N ARG A 22 -1.52 -8.83 -3.41
CA ARG A 22 -1.88 -9.44 -4.70
C ARG A 22 -3.24 -8.93 -5.19
N LEU A 23 -4.22 -8.79 -4.29
CA LEU A 23 -5.53 -8.22 -4.63
C LEU A 23 -5.42 -6.81 -5.18
N LEU A 24 -4.59 -5.96 -4.55
CA LEU A 24 -4.36 -4.60 -5.05
C LEU A 24 -3.73 -4.60 -6.44
N GLU A 25 -2.76 -5.47 -6.69
CA GLU A 25 -2.13 -5.61 -8.01
C GLU A 25 -3.16 -6.01 -9.07
N LEU A 26 -4.00 -7.01 -8.77
CA LEU A 26 -5.03 -7.47 -9.68
C LEU A 26 -6.05 -6.37 -9.99
N LEU A 27 -6.50 -5.66 -8.97
CA LEU A 27 -7.43 -4.54 -9.15
C LEU A 27 -6.82 -3.42 -9.97
N SER A 28 -5.54 -3.11 -9.74
CA SER A 28 -4.82 -2.09 -10.51
C SER A 28 -4.74 -2.47 -11.99
N GLN A 29 -4.52 -3.74 -12.27
CA GLN A 29 -4.42 -4.25 -13.65
C GLN A 29 -5.78 -4.26 -14.36
N ARG A 30 -6.85 -4.64 -13.65
CA ARG A 30 -8.18 -4.78 -14.22
C ARG A 30 -9.00 -3.49 -14.26
N GLY A 31 -8.67 -2.54 -13.40
CA GLY A 31 -9.47 -1.32 -13.21
C GLY A 31 -10.57 -1.51 -12.17
N ASP A 32 -11.44 -2.52 -12.33
CA ASP A 32 -12.36 -2.93 -11.29
C ASP A 32 -12.65 -4.43 -11.37
N ALA A 33 -13.18 -5.01 -10.31
CA ALA A 33 -13.54 -6.42 -10.29
C ALA A 33 -14.48 -6.73 -9.12
N THR A 34 -15.22 -7.84 -9.27
CA THR A 34 -16.01 -8.44 -8.19
C THR A 34 -15.14 -9.38 -7.36
N ALA A 35 -15.60 -9.71 -6.14
CA ALA A 35 -14.94 -10.71 -5.31
C ALA A 35 -14.86 -12.08 -6.00
N THR A 36 -15.90 -12.44 -6.74
CA THR A 36 -15.94 -13.70 -7.49
C THR A 36 -14.86 -13.73 -8.58
N GLU A 37 -14.72 -12.65 -9.35
CA GLU A 37 -13.70 -12.53 -10.37
C GLU A 37 -12.28 -12.62 -9.76
N LEU A 38 -12.07 -11.93 -8.65
CA LEU A 38 -10.78 -11.93 -7.96
C LEU A 38 -10.44 -13.32 -7.39
N ALA A 39 -11.42 -14.02 -6.82
CA ALA A 39 -11.23 -15.37 -6.30
C ALA A 39 -10.85 -16.36 -7.39
N GLY A 40 -11.26 -16.12 -8.64
CA GLY A 40 -10.89 -16.94 -9.77
C GLY A 40 -9.40 -16.93 -10.09
N ASP A 41 -8.69 -15.87 -9.69
CA ASP A 41 -7.27 -15.69 -9.97
C ASP A 41 -6.37 -15.98 -8.77
N LEU A 42 -6.94 -16.37 -7.64
CA LEU A 42 -6.20 -16.58 -6.41
C LEU A 42 -6.54 -17.94 -5.79
N PRO A 43 -5.57 -18.59 -5.11
CA PRO A 43 -5.82 -19.87 -4.45
C PRO A 43 -6.53 -19.70 -3.10
N VAL A 44 -7.60 -18.90 -3.06
CA VAL A 44 -8.37 -18.60 -1.86
C VAL A 44 -9.86 -18.57 -2.19
N SER A 45 -10.71 -18.81 -1.19
CA SER A 45 -12.15 -18.79 -1.39
C SER A 45 -12.67 -17.37 -1.61
N ARG A 46 -13.87 -17.27 -2.19
CA ARG A 46 -14.57 -15.99 -2.34
C ARG A 46 -14.78 -15.31 -0.98
N GLN A 47 -15.13 -16.09 0.05
CA GLN A 47 -15.31 -15.56 1.41
C GLN A 47 -14.03 -14.95 1.96
N ALA A 48 -12.88 -15.59 1.72
CA ALA A 48 -11.58 -15.05 2.11
C ALA A 48 -11.28 -13.74 1.37
N VAL A 49 -11.57 -13.68 0.07
CA VAL A 49 -11.41 -12.46 -0.73
C VAL A 49 -12.25 -11.33 -0.15
N VAL A 50 -13.52 -11.59 0.18
CA VAL A 50 -14.40 -10.57 0.78
C VAL A 50 -13.81 -10.04 2.08
N LYS A 51 -13.30 -10.91 2.96
CA LYS A 51 -12.66 -10.49 4.22
C LYS A 51 -11.43 -9.61 3.98
N HIS A 52 -10.61 -9.96 3.01
CA HIS A 52 -9.45 -9.15 2.63
C HIS A 52 -9.87 -7.79 2.08
N LEU A 53 -10.92 -7.74 1.26
CA LEU A 53 -11.44 -6.49 0.71
C LEU A 53 -11.99 -5.56 1.80
N VAL A 54 -12.61 -6.12 2.85
CA VAL A 54 -13.06 -5.33 4.00
C VAL A 54 -11.89 -4.64 4.69
N VAL A 55 -10.78 -5.36 4.89
CA VAL A 55 -9.55 -4.79 5.48
C VAL A 55 -8.98 -3.69 4.59
N LEU A 56 -8.89 -3.94 3.29
CA LEU A 56 -8.38 -2.96 2.32
C LEU A 56 -9.26 -1.70 2.25
N ASP A 57 -10.59 -1.88 2.30
CA ASP A 57 -11.53 -0.75 2.34
C ASP A 57 -11.36 0.06 3.62
N GLY A 58 -11.23 -0.60 4.76
CA GLY A 58 -10.99 0.07 6.05
C GLY A 58 -9.69 0.86 6.08
N ALA A 59 -8.69 0.46 5.32
CA ALA A 59 -7.42 1.18 5.18
C ALA A 59 -7.46 2.28 4.11
N GLY A 60 -8.60 2.45 3.41
CA GLY A 60 -8.73 3.45 2.35
C GLY A 60 -8.04 3.07 1.05
N LEU A 61 -7.71 1.79 0.85
CA LEU A 61 -6.96 1.32 -0.32
C LEU A 61 -7.86 0.87 -1.46
N VAL A 62 -9.09 0.48 -1.17
CA VAL A 62 -10.09 0.12 -2.17
C VAL A 62 -11.44 0.73 -1.79
N LYS A 63 -12.33 0.81 -2.77
CA LYS A 63 -13.71 1.21 -2.57
C LYS A 63 -14.62 0.25 -3.35
N GLY A 64 -15.65 -0.26 -2.66
CA GLY A 64 -16.69 -1.03 -3.32
C GLY A 64 -17.86 -0.13 -3.71
N ARG A 65 -18.46 -0.43 -4.84
CA ARG A 65 -19.71 0.19 -5.27
C ARG A 65 -20.67 -0.86 -5.75
N ARG A 66 -21.96 -0.60 -5.59
CA ARG A 66 -23.00 -1.50 -6.05
C ARG A 66 -23.24 -1.29 -7.54
N ASP A 67 -23.28 -2.38 -8.29
CA ASP A 67 -23.57 -2.37 -9.71
C ASP A 67 -24.55 -3.53 -10.01
N GLY A 68 -25.86 -3.21 -10.00
CA GLY A 68 -26.90 -4.21 -10.08
C GLY A 68 -26.89 -5.12 -8.86
N ARG A 69 -26.72 -6.43 -9.09
CA ARG A 69 -26.62 -7.44 -8.01
C ARG A 69 -25.19 -7.66 -7.53
N GLU A 70 -24.23 -7.05 -8.21
CA GLU A 70 -22.81 -7.22 -7.92
C GLU A 70 -22.30 -6.07 -7.06
N ARG A 71 -21.20 -6.33 -6.37
CA ARG A 71 -20.39 -5.30 -5.74
C ARG A 71 -19.03 -5.29 -6.41
N ARG A 72 -18.69 -4.18 -7.05
CA ARG A 72 -17.43 -4.02 -7.77
C ARG A 72 -16.48 -3.16 -6.94
N TYR A 73 -15.22 -3.53 -6.98
CA TYR A 73 -14.17 -2.88 -6.19
C TYR A 73 -13.14 -2.22 -7.11
N GLN A 74 -12.64 -1.08 -6.66
CA GLN A 74 -11.62 -0.30 -7.36
C GLN A 74 -10.55 0.12 -6.37
N VAL A 75 -9.31 0.28 -6.84
CA VAL A 75 -8.24 0.84 -6.02
C VAL A 75 -8.51 2.33 -5.78
N ARG A 76 -8.27 2.77 -4.55
CA ARG A 76 -8.24 4.20 -4.18
C ARG A 76 -6.79 4.55 -3.91
N PRO A 77 -6.15 5.36 -4.77
CA PRO A 77 -4.71 5.59 -4.64
C PRO A 77 -4.32 6.59 -3.55
N ASP A 78 -5.24 7.38 -2.99
CA ASP A 78 -4.92 8.54 -2.15
C ASP A 78 -4.12 8.18 -0.90
N ALA A 79 -4.59 7.21 -0.10
CA ALA A 79 -3.90 6.80 1.13
C ALA A 79 -2.57 6.13 0.82
N LEU A 80 -2.53 5.31 -0.23
CA LEU A 80 -1.31 4.65 -0.67
C LEU A 80 -0.28 5.67 -1.15
N ALA A 81 -0.71 6.65 -1.96
CA ALA A 81 0.16 7.71 -2.46
C ALA A 81 0.71 8.59 -1.34
N ALA A 82 -0.13 8.95 -0.35
CA ALA A 82 0.31 9.73 0.81
C ALA A 82 1.36 8.97 1.64
N THR A 83 1.15 7.68 1.84
CA THR A 83 2.07 6.82 2.57
C THR A 83 3.39 6.68 1.80
N ALA A 84 3.32 6.51 0.48
CA ALA A 84 4.50 6.42 -0.38
C ALA A 84 5.33 7.73 -0.34
N ARG A 85 4.66 8.89 -0.37
CA ARG A 85 5.35 10.19 -0.24
C ARG A 85 6.07 10.31 1.09
N TRP A 86 5.43 9.91 2.18
CA TRP A 86 6.06 9.92 3.49
C TRP A 86 7.28 8.99 3.52
N MET A 87 7.15 7.78 2.98
CA MET A 87 8.26 6.82 2.89
C MET A 87 9.43 7.41 2.09
N ASN A 88 9.14 8.09 0.98
CA ASN A 88 10.17 8.74 0.17
C ASN A 88 10.88 9.87 0.93
N GLN A 89 10.14 10.63 1.74
CA GLN A 89 10.71 11.68 2.58
C GLN A 89 11.64 11.09 3.64
N VAL A 90 11.23 10.00 4.28
CA VAL A 90 12.07 9.30 5.26
C VAL A 90 13.33 8.75 4.59
N ALA A 91 13.19 8.14 3.42
CA ALA A 91 14.34 7.63 2.65
C ALA A 91 15.32 8.76 2.30
N ALA A 92 14.81 9.92 1.88
CA ALA A 92 15.64 11.07 1.55
C ALA A 92 16.40 11.59 2.77
N GLN A 93 15.76 11.64 3.94
CA GLN A 93 16.41 12.03 5.19
C GLN A 93 17.55 11.08 5.57
N TRP A 94 17.32 9.78 5.43
CA TRP A 94 18.35 8.76 5.67
C TRP A 94 19.52 8.89 4.70
N SER A 95 19.24 9.12 3.42
CA SER A 95 20.28 9.32 2.40
C SER A 95 21.13 10.54 2.72
N SER A 96 20.52 11.63 3.17
CA SER A 96 21.26 12.84 3.58
C SER A 96 22.17 12.58 4.78
N ARG A 97 21.67 11.83 5.78
CA ARG A 97 22.46 11.45 6.96
C ARG A 97 23.63 10.57 6.58
N LEU A 98 23.42 9.59 5.71
CA LEU A 98 24.47 8.70 5.25
C LEU A 98 25.56 9.47 4.47
N THR A 99 25.15 10.41 3.63
CA THR A 99 26.08 11.28 2.90
C THR A 99 26.91 12.14 3.87
N ALA A 100 26.29 12.71 4.89
CA ALA A 100 26.99 13.51 5.90
C ALA A 100 28.00 12.66 6.69
N ILE A 101 27.62 11.47 7.11
CA ILE A 101 28.51 10.54 7.81
C ILE A 101 29.69 10.16 6.94
N LYS A 102 29.45 9.86 5.66
CA LYS A 102 30.50 9.52 4.70
C LYS A 102 31.49 10.66 4.54
N ARG A 103 31.01 11.91 4.43
CA ARG A 103 31.87 13.09 4.33
C ARG A 103 32.75 13.28 5.56
N LEU A 104 32.19 13.08 6.75
CA LEU A 104 32.94 13.17 8.00
C LEU A 104 34.02 12.10 8.07
N ALA A 105 33.73 10.87 7.67
CA ALA A 105 34.69 9.78 7.64
C ALA A 105 35.84 10.06 6.65
N GLU A 106 35.50 10.55 5.47
CA GLU A 106 36.47 10.92 4.44
C GLU A 106 37.40 12.08 4.92
N GLN A 107 36.81 13.05 5.61
CA GLN A 107 37.60 14.17 6.16
C GLN A 107 38.53 13.70 7.27
N ALA A 108 38.07 12.80 8.14
CA ALA A 108 38.91 12.23 9.20
C ALA A 108 40.13 11.47 8.64
N GLU A 109 39.97 10.80 7.50
CA GLU A 109 41.07 10.10 6.82
C GLU A 109 42.10 11.07 6.26
N ARG A 110 41.72 12.30 5.89
CA ARG A 110 42.61 13.31 5.36
C ARG A 110 43.40 14.02 6.45
N ASP A 111 42.87 14.08 7.64
CA ASP A 111 43.52 14.73 8.77
C ASP A 111 44.43 13.73 9.50
#